data_c62098cad1441db00462cce2c7c9708a
#
_entry.id   c62098cad1441db00462cce2c7c9708a
#
_cell.length_a   1.000
_cell.length_b   1.000
_cell.length_c   1.000
_cell.angle_alpha   90.00
_cell.angle_beta   90.00
_cell.angle_gamma   90.00
#
_symmetry.space_group_name_H-M   'P 1'
#
loop_
_entity.id
_entity.type
_entity.pdbx_description
1 polymer ?
#
loop_
_entity_poly.entity_id
_entity_poly.type
_entity_poly.pdbx_seq_one_letter_code
_entity_poly.pdbx_strand_id
1 'polypeptide(L)'
;AAGVYGFATNSLDPIGMMYQQGGSLYNEDVTEIAFEGDDRFAKGLEFWRSLVTDGCMIDPNSRANHGTIIVSEFYEQKVGMIYTTSSNLASFSKEAAANGYELEALPFPKQTQFFTNQGGSGFIILDNKPQEEIEAAAEFLRWMNLPENNAKMCAMSGYLPLTEEAMEQPELQEVYETAPMLKTAAQFMQFGIPSPQGKAKAACDKAVNDYAKLIWSEPEMSIEEIVSQVTEKVKFEIEANQ
;
A
#
# COMPACT_ATOMS: atom_id res chain seq x y z
N ALA A 1 17.33 17.07 -19.23
CA ALA A 1 16.45 15.89 -19.21
C ALA A 1 15.04 16.35 -19.51
N ALA A 2 14.33 15.64 -20.38
CA ALA A 2 13.10 16.10 -21.00
C ALA A 2 11.84 15.96 -20.10
N GLY A 3 11.89 16.35 -18.83
CA GLY A 3 10.70 16.35 -17.97
C GLY A 3 10.12 14.94 -17.70
N VAL A 4 10.97 13.91 -17.73
CA VAL A 4 10.59 12.54 -17.40
C VAL A 4 11.20 12.17 -16.04
N TYR A 5 10.37 11.68 -15.14
CA TYR A 5 10.79 11.19 -13.82
C TYR A 5 10.95 9.67 -13.81
N GLY A 6 11.88 9.16 -13.03
CA GLY A 6 12.05 7.72 -12.86
C GLY A 6 10.92 7.10 -12.04
N PHE A 7 10.38 7.84 -11.06
CA PHE A 7 9.44 7.32 -10.07
C PHE A 7 8.40 8.36 -9.63
N ALA A 8 7.22 7.89 -9.27
CA ALA A 8 6.19 8.68 -8.60
C ALA A 8 5.37 7.85 -7.61
N THR A 9 4.89 8.51 -6.57
CA THR A 9 3.93 7.95 -5.60
C THR A 9 3.06 9.07 -5.03
N ASN A 10 1.86 8.74 -4.59
CA ASN A 10 0.97 9.67 -3.91
C ASN A 10 1.11 9.66 -2.38
N SER A 11 1.88 8.73 -1.84
CA SER A 11 2.06 8.58 -0.40
C SER A 11 3.40 7.95 -0.06
N LEU A 12 3.94 8.36 1.08
CA LEU A 12 4.99 7.62 1.76
C LEU A 12 4.35 6.37 2.40
N ASP A 13 5.07 5.28 2.41
CA ASP A 13 4.70 4.06 3.14
C ASP A 13 5.76 3.75 4.23
N PRO A 14 5.72 4.43 5.39
CA PRO A 14 6.69 4.22 6.45
C PRO A 14 6.65 2.81 7.05
N ILE A 15 5.48 2.19 7.05
CA ILE A 15 5.28 0.82 7.54
C ILE A 15 6.00 -0.15 6.61
N GLY A 16 5.70 -0.10 5.32
CA GLY A 16 6.35 -0.93 4.31
C GLY A 16 7.87 -0.73 4.29
N MET A 17 8.31 0.51 4.42
CA MET A 17 9.72 0.87 4.49
C MET A 17 10.47 0.17 5.64
N MET A 18 9.86 0.08 6.83
CA MET A 18 10.43 -0.62 7.96
C MET A 18 10.44 -2.14 7.75
N TYR A 19 9.33 -2.71 7.29
CA TYR A 19 9.25 -4.15 7.02
C TYR A 19 10.24 -4.61 5.95
N GLN A 20 10.45 -3.83 4.90
CA GLN A 20 11.44 -4.16 3.86
C GLN A 20 12.87 -4.26 4.42
N GLN A 21 13.17 -3.51 5.46
CA GLN A 21 14.44 -3.54 6.16
C GLN A 21 14.51 -4.62 7.26
N GLY A 22 13.46 -5.43 7.43
CA GLY A 22 13.36 -6.45 8.47
C GLY A 22 13.04 -5.88 9.86
N GLY A 23 12.44 -4.68 9.92
CA GLY A 23 11.98 -4.04 11.15
C GLY A 23 10.47 -3.95 11.25
N SER A 24 10.00 -3.38 12.35
CA SER A 24 8.61 -2.99 12.57
C SER A 24 8.53 -1.62 13.21
N LEU A 25 7.41 -0.93 13.05
CA LEU A 25 7.16 0.32 13.78
C LEU A 25 6.66 0.08 15.20
N TYR A 26 5.94 -1.01 15.42
CA TYR A 26 5.29 -1.34 16.69
C TYR A 26 5.46 -2.82 17.01
N ASN A 27 5.21 -3.16 18.28
CA ASN A 27 4.93 -4.55 18.68
C ASN A 27 3.53 -5.00 18.18
N GLU A 28 3.17 -6.27 18.38
CA GLU A 28 1.98 -6.89 17.78
C GLU A 28 0.65 -6.24 18.22
N ASP A 29 0.57 -5.73 19.45
CA ASP A 29 -0.63 -5.11 20.05
C ASP A 29 -0.61 -3.56 20.07
N VAL A 30 0.43 -2.95 19.45
CA VAL A 30 0.61 -1.49 19.33
C VAL A 30 0.59 -0.79 20.69
N THR A 31 1.25 -1.41 21.67
CA THR A 31 1.46 -0.85 23.03
C THR A 31 2.85 -0.29 23.23
N GLU A 32 3.78 -0.60 22.31
CA GLU A 32 5.18 -0.15 22.36
C GLU A 32 5.71 0.17 20.96
N ILE A 33 6.62 1.15 20.90
CA ILE A 33 7.39 1.47 19.71
C ILE A 33 8.49 0.44 19.53
N ALA A 34 8.66 -0.11 18.31
CA ALA A 34 9.71 -1.06 17.98
C ALA A 34 10.92 -0.44 17.27
N PHE A 35 10.82 0.79 16.79
CA PHE A 35 11.90 1.46 16.04
C PHE A 35 12.76 2.42 16.88
N GLU A 36 12.48 2.61 18.16
CA GLU A 36 13.26 3.49 19.01
C GLU A 36 14.70 2.93 19.19
N GLY A 37 15.69 3.72 18.84
CA GLY A 37 17.10 3.30 18.82
C GLY A 37 17.50 2.44 17.62
N ASP A 38 16.61 2.26 16.65
CA ASP A 38 16.84 1.53 15.41
C ASP A 38 17.04 2.52 14.25
N ASP A 39 18.20 2.48 13.60
CA ASP A 39 18.54 3.42 12.52
C ASP A 39 17.82 3.13 11.19
N ARG A 40 17.12 2.00 11.08
CA ARG A 40 16.42 1.60 9.85
C ARG A 40 15.33 2.58 9.46
N PHE A 41 14.61 3.13 10.44
CA PHE A 41 13.58 4.13 10.15
C PHE A 41 14.19 5.41 9.58
N ALA A 42 15.24 5.92 10.20
CA ALA A 42 15.97 7.10 9.71
C ALA A 42 16.52 6.86 8.28
N LYS A 43 17.20 5.74 8.06
CA LYS A 43 17.74 5.37 6.73
C LYS A 43 16.66 5.26 5.66
N GLY A 44 15.49 4.74 6.02
CA GLY A 44 14.35 4.71 5.12
C GLY A 44 13.87 6.11 4.73
N LEU A 45 13.74 7.01 5.71
CA LEU A 45 13.36 8.41 5.47
C LEU A 45 14.40 9.16 4.62
N GLU A 46 15.70 8.95 4.87
CA GLU A 46 16.79 9.50 4.06
C GLU A 46 16.68 9.05 2.59
N PHE A 47 16.48 7.74 2.37
CA PHE A 47 16.30 7.20 1.02
C PHE A 47 15.12 7.85 0.30
N TRP A 48 13.96 7.96 0.94
CA TRP A 48 12.80 8.58 0.33
C TRP A 48 12.98 10.07 0.06
N ARG A 49 13.68 10.79 0.95
CA ARG A 49 14.05 12.19 0.72
C ARG A 49 14.97 12.31 -0.50
N SER A 50 15.98 11.44 -0.60
CA SER A 50 16.95 11.49 -1.70
C SER A 50 16.31 11.33 -3.08
N LEU A 51 15.24 10.52 -3.20
CA LEU A 51 14.55 10.37 -4.48
C LEU A 51 14.01 11.69 -5.02
N VAL A 52 13.58 12.60 -4.15
CA VAL A 52 13.14 13.95 -4.53
C VAL A 52 14.32 14.88 -4.75
N THR A 53 15.27 14.92 -3.82
CA THR A 53 16.44 15.85 -3.90
C THR A 53 17.35 15.56 -5.08
N ASP A 54 17.46 14.28 -5.49
CA ASP A 54 18.22 13.87 -6.66
C ASP A 54 17.44 14.03 -7.97
N GLY A 55 16.19 14.50 -7.90
CA GLY A 55 15.34 14.71 -9.06
C GLY A 55 14.84 13.42 -9.72
N CYS A 56 14.93 12.28 -9.05
CA CYS A 56 14.46 10.99 -9.54
C CYS A 56 12.95 10.81 -9.40
N MET A 57 12.36 11.44 -8.37
CA MET A 57 10.93 11.35 -8.05
C MET A 57 10.29 12.75 -8.09
N ILE A 58 9.03 12.79 -8.52
CA ILE A 58 8.20 13.99 -8.41
C ILE A 58 7.94 14.26 -6.93
N ASP A 59 8.22 15.48 -6.46
CA ASP A 59 7.88 15.89 -5.11
C ASP A 59 6.36 15.81 -4.88
N PRO A 60 5.90 14.97 -3.94
CA PRO A 60 4.47 14.81 -3.64
C PRO A 60 3.77 16.09 -3.16
N ASN A 61 4.53 17.06 -2.63
CA ASN A 61 4.01 18.34 -2.15
C ASN A 61 4.04 19.44 -3.22
N SER A 62 4.64 19.18 -4.39
CA SER A 62 4.83 20.20 -5.44
C SER A 62 3.54 20.74 -6.04
N ARG A 63 2.41 20.04 -5.88
CA ARG A 63 1.14 20.43 -6.48
C ARG A 63 -0.08 19.83 -5.77
N ALA A 64 -1.20 20.56 -5.84
CA ALA A 64 -2.50 20.05 -5.38
C ALA A 64 -2.95 18.86 -6.24
N ASN A 65 -3.73 17.93 -5.65
CA ASN A 65 -4.23 16.72 -6.31
C ASN A 65 -3.14 15.83 -6.91
N HIS A 66 -1.98 15.81 -6.29
CA HIS A 66 -0.80 15.09 -6.75
C HIS A 66 -1.12 13.64 -7.17
N GLY A 67 -1.89 12.88 -6.37
CA GLY A 67 -2.23 11.49 -6.66
C GLY A 67 -2.95 11.28 -8.00
N THR A 68 -3.84 12.19 -8.40
CA THR A 68 -4.50 12.14 -9.70
C THR A 68 -3.54 12.52 -10.83
N ILE A 69 -2.71 13.53 -10.59
CA ILE A 69 -1.79 14.06 -11.61
C ILE A 69 -0.73 13.02 -11.96
N ILE A 70 -0.14 12.33 -10.99
CA ILE A 70 0.90 11.33 -11.29
C ILE A 70 0.38 10.14 -12.09
N VAL A 71 -0.90 9.75 -11.91
CA VAL A 71 -1.54 8.72 -12.73
C VAL A 71 -1.66 9.20 -14.18
N SER A 72 -2.09 10.45 -14.40
CA SER A 72 -2.16 11.06 -15.73
C SER A 72 -0.78 11.13 -16.39
N GLU A 73 0.24 11.57 -15.65
CA GLU A 73 1.61 11.66 -16.14
C GLU A 73 2.24 10.29 -16.42
N PHE A 74 1.83 9.26 -15.67
CA PHE A 74 2.23 7.89 -15.97
C PHE A 74 1.62 7.41 -17.30
N TYR A 75 0.33 7.68 -17.54
CA TYR A 75 -0.31 7.41 -18.83
C TYR A 75 0.38 8.15 -19.99
N GLU A 76 0.82 9.36 -19.76
CA GLU A 76 1.55 10.17 -20.74
C GLU A 76 3.03 9.77 -20.88
N GLN A 77 3.46 8.69 -20.22
CA GLN A 77 4.84 8.17 -20.22
C GLN A 77 5.88 9.20 -19.71
N LYS A 78 5.46 10.15 -18.87
CA LYS A 78 6.33 11.12 -18.19
C LYS A 78 6.92 10.58 -16.89
N VAL A 79 6.47 9.42 -16.45
CA VAL A 79 6.92 8.71 -15.25
C VAL A 79 7.22 7.27 -15.64
N GLY A 80 8.42 6.79 -15.31
CA GLY A 80 8.86 5.43 -15.64
C GLY A 80 8.28 4.36 -14.72
N MET A 81 8.07 4.68 -13.44
CA MET A 81 7.53 3.75 -12.43
C MET A 81 6.56 4.49 -11.52
N ILE A 82 5.47 3.83 -11.15
CA ILE A 82 4.51 4.36 -10.18
C ILE A 82 4.28 3.36 -9.06
N TYR A 83 4.39 3.82 -7.79
CA TYR A 83 3.96 3.04 -6.63
C TYR A 83 2.51 3.39 -6.32
N THR A 84 1.65 2.38 -6.45
CA THR A 84 0.20 2.57 -6.32
C THR A 84 -0.49 1.27 -5.88
N THR A 85 -1.80 1.30 -5.72
CA THR A 85 -2.60 0.12 -5.40
C THR A 85 -2.82 -0.77 -6.63
N SER A 86 -2.88 -2.09 -6.41
CA SER A 86 -3.19 -3.08 -7.44
C SER A 86 -4.57 -2.87 -8.09
N SER A 87 -5.51 -2.21 -7.42
CA SER A 87 -6.83 -1.89 -7.99
C SER A 87 -6.77 -1.00 -9.24
N ASN A 88 -5.65 -0.32 -9.49
CA ASN A 88 -5.44 0.48 -10.69
C ASN A 88 -4.93 -0.34 -11.89
N LEU A 89 -4.49 -1.58 -11.70
CA LEU A 89 -3.82 -2.37 -12.74
C LEU A 89 -4.71 -2.63 -13.96
N ALA A 90 -6.00 -2.86 -13.78
CA ALA A 90 -6.93 -3.04 -14.90
C ALA A 90 -7.01 -1.78 -15.78
N SER A 91 -7.05 -0.61 -15.16
CA SER A 91 -7.05 0.68 -15.88
C SER A 91 -5.71 0.93 -16.57
N PHE A 92 -4.61 0.62 -15.90
CA PHE A 92 -3.27 0.75 -16.49
C PHE A 92 -3.07 -0.19 -17.69
N SER A 93 -3.53 -1.45 -17.59
CA SER A 93 -3.48 -2.40 -18.71
C SER A 93 -4.24 -1.90 -19.92
N LYS A 94 -5.46 -1.37 -19.68
CA LYS A 94 -6.30 -0.83 -20.75
C LYS A 94 -5.64 0.37 -21.44
N GLU A 95 -5.05 1.27 -20.67
CA GLU A 95 -4.38 2.46 -21.18
C GLU A 95 -3.11 2.09 -21.96
N ALA A 96 -2.32 1.14 -21.44
CA ALA A 96 -1.14 0.64 -22.13
C ALA A 96 -1.47 0.03 -23.50
N ALA A 97 -2.50 -0.83 -23.54
CA ALA A 97 -2.97 -1.43 -24.77
C ALA A 97 -3.47 -0.40 -25.78
N ALA A 98 -4.19 0.64 -25.33
CA ALA A 98 -4.69 1.71 -26.19
C ALA A 98 -3.58 2.58 -26.80
N ASN A 99 -2.48 2.75 -26.07
CA ASN A 99 -1.36 3.62 -26.47
C ASN A 99 -0.11 2.85 -26.96
N GLY A 100 -0.15 1.51 -27.00
CA GLY A 100 0.87 0.67 -27.60
C GLY A 100 2.18 0.59 -26.80
N TYR A 101 2.12 0.69 -25.47
CA TYR A 101 3.25 0.44 -24.59
C TYR A 101 3.03 -0.77 -23.66
N GLU A 102 4.08 -1.36 -23.19
CA GLU A 102 4.05 -2.51 -22.28
C GLU A 102 4.16 -2.05 -20.84
N LEU A 103 3.43 -2.73 -19.95
CA LEU A 103 3.48 -2.55 -18.51
C LEU A 103 3.87 -3.83 -17.81
N GLU A 104 4.62 -3.69 -16.74
CA GLU A 104 4.96 -4.77 -15.83
C GLU A 104 4.60 -4.39 -14.38
N ALA A 105 4.07 -5.35 -13.63
CA ALA A 105 3.88 -5.23 -12.20
C ALA A 105 5.07 -5.88 -11.48
N LEU A 106 5.70 -5.12 -10.60
CA LEU A 106 6.84 -5.57 -9.79
C LEU A 106 6.48 -5.46 -8.30
N PRO A 107 7.00 -6.36 -7.45
CA PRO A 107 6.93 -6.13 -6.02
C PRO A 107 7.74 -4.89 -5.67
N PHE A 108 7.39 -4.22 -4.59
CA PHE A 108 8.20 -3.12 -4.11
C PHE A 108 9.64 -3.61 -3.85
N PRO A 109 10.68 -2.86 -4.25
CA PRO A 109 12.06 -3.32 -4.12
C PRO A 109 12.40 -3.74 -2.70
N LYS A 110 12.91 -4.97 -2.52
CA LYS A 110 13.35 -5.43 -1.21
C LYS A 110 14.72 -4.84 -0.87
N GLN A 111 14.93 -4.60 0.40
CA GLN A 111 16.25 -4.48 0.98
C GLN A 111 16.66 -5.82 1.63
N THR A 112 16.11 -6.12 2.80
CA THR A 112 16.31 -7.40 3.49
C THR A 112 15.27 -8.43 3.06
N GLN A 113 14.02 -8.02 2.92
CA GLN A 113 12.89 -8.88 2.57
C GLN A 113 11.90 -8.18 1.67
N PHE A 114 11.09 -8.95 0.94
CA PHE A 114 9.93 -8.40 0.26
C PHE A 114 8.82 -8.06 1.26
N PHE A 115 8.04 -7.06 0.91
CA PHE A 115 6.86 -6.65 1.64
C PHE A 115 5.77 -6.26 0.65
N THR A 116 4.54 -6.63 0.95
CA THR A 116 3.35 -6.13 0.27
C THR A 116 2.38 -5.63 1.32
N ASN A 117 2.00 -4.35 1.22
CA ASN A 117 0.97 -3.80 2.07
C ASN A 117 -0.37 -4.40 1.66
N GLN A 118 -0.99 -5.14 2.57
CA GLN A 118 -2.32 -5.71 2.36
C GLN A 118 -3.36 -4.70 2.80
N GLY A 119 -3.86 -3.93 1.85
CA GLY A 119 -5.02 -3.08 2.02
C GLY A 119 -6.29 -3.76 1.49
N GLY A 120 -7.44 -3.24 1.85
CA GLY A 120 -8.70 -3.74 1.33
C GLY A 120 -9.90 -3.30 2.16
N SER A 121 -11.07 -3.73 1.71
CA SER A 121 -12.32 -3.58 2.44
C SER A 121 -12.78 -4.94 2.95
N GLY A 122 -13.39 -4.96 4.12
CA GLY A 122 -13.97 -6.14 4.73
C GLY A 122 -15.47 -5.98 4.97
N PHE A 123 -16.18 -7.08 4.99
CA PHE A 123 -17.57 -7.12 5.45
C PHE A 123 -17.60 -7.34 6.96
N ILE A 124 -18.47 -6.62 7.65
CA ILE A 124 -18.69 -6.73 9.08
C ILE A 124 -20.14 -7.12 9.32
N ILE A 125 -20.35 -8.18 10.10
CA ILE A 125 -21.68 -8.57 10.56
C ILE A 125 -21.90 -7.91 11.94
N LEU A 126 -22.97 -7.14 12.07
CA LEU A 126 -23.34 -6.52 13.34
C LEU A 126 -23.98 -7.56 14.26
N ASP A 127 -23.52 -7.66 15.50
CA ASP A 127 -23.99 -8.61 16.50
C ASP A 127 -25.29 -8.18 17.22
N ASN A 128 -25.71 -6.94 17.05
CA ASN A 128 -26.93 -6.37 17.63
C ASN A 128 -28.18 -6.56 16.74
N LYS A 129 -28.15 -7.52 15.83
CA LYS A 129 -29.26 -7.87 14.95
C LYS A 129 -29.95 -9.16 15.39
N PRO A 130 -31.20 -9.42 14.94
CA PRO A 130 -31.84 -10.73 15.12
C PRO A 130 -30.93 -11.86 14.62
N GLN A 131 -30.92 -12.97 15.34
CA GLN A 131 -30.06 -14.12 15.00
C GLN A 131 -30.24 -14.61 13.56
N GLU A 132 -31.47 -14.59 13.07
CA GLU A 132 -31.80 -14.97 11.69
C GLU A 132 -31.13 -14.06 10.65
N GLU A 133 -31.02 -12.76 10.91
CA GLU A 133 -30.33 -11.82 10.02
C GLU A 133 -28.81 -12.04 10.06
N ILE A 134 -28.24 -12.32 11.25
CA ILE A 134 -26.83 -12.65 11.41
C ILE A 134 -26.47 -13.93 10.62
N GLU A 135 -27.30 -14.96 10.74
CA GLU A 135 -27.10 -16.22 10.02
C GLU A 135 -27.22 -16.06 8.51
N ALA A 136 -28.19 -15.29 8.04
CA ALA A 136 -28.35 -14.98 6.62
C ALA A 136 -27.15 -14.18 6.07
N ALA A 137 -26.66 -13.19 6.83
CA ALA A 137 -25.46 -12.44 6.47
C ALA A 137 -24.22 -13.34 6.40
N ALA A 138 -24.05 -14.23 7.39
CA ALA A 138 -22.94 -15.18 7.40
C ALA A 138 -23.00 -16.15 6.20
N GLU A 139 -24.20 -16.62 5.83
CA GLU A 139 -24.38 -17.49 4.65
C GLU A 139 -24.03 -16.75 3.36
N PHE A 140 -24.47 -15.50 3.22
CA PHE A 140 -24.09 -14.66 2.07
C PHE A 140 -22.56 -14.48 1.97
N LEU A 141 -21.87 -14.24 3.10
CA LEU A 141 -20.41 -14.12 3.08
C LEU A 141 -19.71 -15.43 2.74
N ARG A 142 -20.22 -16.57 3.22
CA ARG A 142 -19.68 -17.88 2.80
C ARG A 142 -19.84 -18.08 1.29
N TRP A 143 -21.01 -17.76 0.75
CA TRP A 143 -21.27 -17.84 -0.69
C TRP A 143 -20.35 -16.91 -1.50
N MET A 144 -20.14 -15.68 -1.05
CA MET A 144 -19.21 -14.74 -1.72
C MET A 144 -17.77 -15.24 -1.72
N ASN A 145 -17.36 -15.97 -0.68
CA ASN A 145 -16.00 -16.49 -0.54
C ASN A 145 -15.77 -17.85 -1.23
N LEU A 146 -16.80 -18.44 -1.86
CA LEU A 146 -16.57 -19.59 -2.73
C LEU A 146 -15.63 -19.18 -3.88
N PRO A 147 -14.68 -20.04 -4.28
CA PRO A 147 -13.69 -19.70 -5.29
C PRO A 147 -14.26 -19.11 -6.57
N GLU A 148 -15.34 -19.70 -7.09
CA GLU A 148 -16.03 -19.25 -8.31
C GLU A 148 -16.68 -17.86 -8.16
N ASN A 149 -17.23 -17.54 -6.99
CA ASN A 149 -17.86 -16.24 -6.74
C ASN A 149 -16.83 -15.16 -6.43
N ASN A 150 -15.79 -15.51 -5.68
CA ASN A 150 -14.67 -14.63 -5.43
C ASN A 150 -13.94 -14.27 -6.74
N ALA A 151 -13.71 -15.25 -7.61
CA ALA A 151 -13.12 -15.02 -8.92
C ALA A 151 -13.94 -14.05 -9.78
N LYS A 152 -15.26 -14.21 -9.83
CA LYS A 152 -16.16 -13.30 -10.55
C LYS A 152 -16.10 -11.88 -10.00
N MET A 153 -16.12 -11.74 -8.66
CA MET A 153 -15.99 -10.44 -8.02
C MET A 153 -14.66 -9.77 -8.37
N CYS A 154 -13.56 -10.52 -8.31
CA CYS A 154 -12.23 -10.03 -8.64
C CYS A 154 -12.10 -9.63 -10.11
N ALA A 155 -12.63 -10.45 -11.03
CA ALA A 155 -12.64 -10.15 -12.46
C ALA A 155 -13.41 -8.86 -12.79
N MET A 156 -14.51 -8.59 -12.07
CA MET A 156 -15.32 -7.38 -12.27
C MET A 156 -14.72 -6.13 -11.61
N SER A 157 -14.05 -6.27 -10.47
CA SER A 157 -13.62 -5.16 -9.63
C SER A 157 -12.14 -4.80 -9.78
N GLY A 158 -11.30 -5.71 -10.28
CA GLY A 158 -9.85 -5.59 -10.27
C GLY A 158 -9.20 -5.84 -8.91
N TYR A 159 -9.97 -6.30 -7.91
CA TYR A 159 -9.41 -6.76 -6.64
C TYR A 159 -8.67 -8.09 -6.81
N LEU A 160 -7.75 -8.37 -5.90
CA LEU A 160 -7.00 -9.62 -5.93
C LEU A 160 -7.80 -10.75 -5.28
N PRO A 161 -7.68 -11.99 -5.79
CA PRO A 161 -8.40 -13.15 -5.25
C PRO A 161 -7.90 -13.53 -3.86
N LEU A 162 -8.78 -14.09 -3.04
CA LEU A 162 -8.50 -14.48 -1.67
C LEU A 162 -7.76 -15.81 -1.54
N THR A 163 -7.90 -16.70 -2.54
CA THR A 163 -7.32 -18.04 -2.51
C THR A 163 -6.71 -18.42 -3.86
N GLU A 164 -5.82 -19.41 -3.85
CA GLU A 164 -5.24 -19.97 -5.08
C GLU A 164 -6.30 -20.61 -5.95
N GLU A 165 -7.29 -21.28 -5.35
CA GLU A 165 -8.40 -21.90 -6.09
C GLU A 165 -9.25 -20.85 -6.83
N ALA A 166 -9.38 -19.66 -6.28
CA ALA A 166 -10.05 -18.56 -6.98
C ALA A 166 -9.22 -18.05 -8.16
N MET A 167 -7.88 -18.04 -8.03
CA MET A 167 -6.99 -17.66 -9.14
C MET A 167 -7.11 -18.60 -10.34
N GLU A 168 -7.42 -19.87 -10.10
CA GLU A 168 -7.53 -20.90 -11.15
C GLU A 168 -8.90 -20.92 -11.85
N GLN A 169 -9.88 -20.11 -11.38
CA GLN A 169 -11.20 -20.08 -12.00
C GLN A 169 -11.15 -19.46 -13.41
N PRO A 170 -11.99 -19.98 -14.35
CA PRO A 170 -11.97 -19.54 -15.74
C PRO A 170 -12.12 -18.04 -15.92
N GLU A 171 -12.97 -17.40 -15.12
CA GLU A 171 -13.22 -15.96 -15.19
C GLU A 171 -11.95 -15.12 -14.91
N LEU A 172 -11.11 -15.55 -13.98
CA LEU A 172 -9.83 -14.87 -13.73
C LEU A 172 -8.76 -15.26 -14.73
N GLN A 173 -8.74 -16.49 -15.21
CA GLN A 173 -7.80 -16.89 -16.26
C GLN A 173 -8.01 -16.07 -17.54
N GLU A 174 -9.26 -15.80 -17.95
CA GLU A 174 -9.56 -14.90 -19.08
C GLU A 174 -9.05 -13.48 -18.85
N VAL A 175 -9.20 -12.95 -17.63
CA VAL A 175 -8.65 -11.63 -17.27
C VAL A 175 -7.12 -11.64 -17.33
N TYR A 176 -6.47 -12.70 -16.87
CA TYR A 176 -5.00 -12.80 -16.87
C TYR A 176 -4.41 -12.94 -18.29
N GLU A 177 -5.17 -13.45 -19.25
CA GLU A 177 -4.74 -13.45 -20.67
C GLU A 177 -4.66 -12.03 -21.23
N THR A 178 -5.57 -11.15 -20.83
CA THR A 178 -5.63 -9.76 -21.31
C THR A 178 -4.84 -8.78 -20.44
N ALA A 179 -4.62 -9.11 -19.18
CA ALA A 179 -3.91 -8.29 -18.19
C ALA A 179 -3.01 -9.16 -17.29
N PRO A 180 -1.91 -9.73 -17.81
CA PRO A 180 -1.06 -10.68 -17.08
C PRO A 180 -0.46 -10.10 -15.80
N MET A 181 -0.31 -8.79 -15.71
CA MET A 181 0.18 -8.12 -14.50
C MET A 181 -0.74 -8.29 -13.29
N LEU A 182 -2.04 -8.53 -13.49
CA LEU A 182 -2.96 -8.83 -12.39
C LEU A 182 -2.63 -10.18 -11.75
N LYS A 183 -2.25 -11.18 -12.55
CA LYS A 183 -1.76 -12.46 -12.04
C LYS A 183 -0.47 -12.30 -11.24
N THR A 184 0.46 -11.51 -11.77
CA THR A 184 1.72 -11.18 -11.09
C THR A 184 1.45 -10.48 -9.75
N ALA A 185 0.56 -9.50 -9.73
CA ALA A 185 0.18 -8.80 -8.49
C ALA A 185 -0.47 -9.74 -7.46
N ALA A 186 -1.32 -10.67 -7.89
CA ALA A 186 -1.90 -11.68 -7.01
C ALA A 186 -0.82 -12.57 -6.36
N GLN A 187 0.21 -12.94 -7.10
CA GLN A 187 1.35 -13.69 -6.56
C GLN A 187 2.14 -12.92 -5.48
N PHE A 188 2.12 -11.58 -5.51
CA PHE A 188 2.80 -10.77 -4.48
C PHE A 188 2.07 -10.80 -3.13
N MET A 189 0.84 -11.29 -3.07
CA MET A 189 0.13 -11.51 -1.80
C MET A 189 0.90 -12.42 -0.83
N GLN A 190 1.75 -13.32 -1.34
CA GLN A 190 2.63 -14.15 -0.51
C GLN A 190 3.62 -13.35 0.34
N PHE A 191 3.90 -12.10 -0.02
CA PHE A 191 4.78 -11.18 0.72
C PHE A 191 4.01 -10.28 1.69
N GLY A 192 2.71 -10.50 1.82
CA GLY A 192 1.87 -9.77 2.75
C GLY A 192 2.21 -10.10 4.19
N ILE A 193 2.33 -9.06 5.02
CA ILE A 193 2.56 -9.21 6.46
C ILE A 193 1.32 -8.74 7.19
N PRO A 194 0.80 -9.51 8.16
CA PRO A 194 -0.29 -9.07 8.99
C PRO A 194 0.06 -7.74 9.68
N SER A 195 -0.83 -6.76 9.55
CA SER A 195 -0.66 -5.50 10.25
C SER A 195 -0.86 -5.69 11.75
N PRO A 196 -0.01 -5.13 12.62
CA PRO A 196 -0.24 -5.12 14.05
C PRO A 196 -1.65 -4.63 14.39
N GLN A 197 -2.25 -5.14 15.44
CA GLN A 197 -3.61 -4.79 15.84
C GLN A 197 -3.64 -4.31 17.29
N GLY A 198 -4.20 -3.12 17.53
CA GLY A 198 -4.28 -2.53 18.86
C GLY A 198 -5.17 -1.29 18.87
N LYS A 199 -5.61 -0.88 20.05
CA LYS A 199 -6.48 0.30 20.19
C LYS A 199 -5.83 1.58 19.65
N ALA A 200 -4.52 1.73 19.85
CA ALA A 200 -3.76 2.90 19.41
C ALA A 200 -3.42 2.88 17.90
N LYS A 201 -3.61 1.75 17.19
CA LYS A 201 -3.13 1.53 15.82
C LYS A 201 -3.45 2.66 14.85
N ALA A 202 -4.72 3.03 14.77
CA ALA A 202 -5.16 4.05 13.81
C ALA A 202 -4.56 5.44 14.11
N ALA A 203 -4.46 5.80 15.39
CA ALA A 203 -3.85 7.05 15.80
C ALA A 203 -2.34 7.07 15.59
N CYS A 204 -1.66 5.96 15.88
CA CYS A 204 -0.22 5.80 15.66
C CYS A 204 0.12 5.85 14.17
N ASP A 205 -0.59 5.12 13.31
CA ASP A 205 -0.37 5.15 11.86
C ASP A 205 -0.58 6.55 11.30
N LYS A 206 -1.60 7.25 11.76
CA LYS A 206 -1.82 8.63 11.37
C LYS A 206 -0.64 9.51 11.78
N ALA A 207 -0.17 9.39 13.02
CA ALA A 207 0.98 10.13 13.52
C ALA A 207 2.24 9.87 12.69
N VAL A 208 2.57 8.60 12.46
CA VAL A 208 3.72 8.24 11.61
C VAL A 208 3.59 8.85 10.21
N ASN A 209 2.42 8.69 9.57
CA ASN A 209 2.23 9.22 8.22
C ASN A 209 2.28 10.75 8.14
N ASP A 210 1.74 11.45 9.14
CA ASP A 210 1.73 12.91 9.15
C ASP A 210 3.14 13.49 9.36
N TYR A 211 3.90 12.93 10.30
CA TYR A 211 5.24 13.44 10.62
C TYR A 211 6.33 12.92 9.69
N ALA A 212 6.24 11.68 9.19
CA ALA A 212 7.20 11.19 8.22
C ALA A 212 7.21 12.01 6.90
N LYS A 213 6.07 12.60 6.51
CA LYS A 213 5.99 13.49 5.33
C LYS A 213 6.78 14.78 5.45
N LEU A 214 7.23 15.14 6.65
CA LEU A 214 8.13 16.30 6.86
C LEU A 214 9.43 16.16 6.07
N ILE A 215 9.84 14.96 5.67
CA ILE A 215 10.98 14.75 4.76
C ILE A 215 10.86 15.55 3.46
N TRP A 216 9.64 15.87 3.03
CA TRP A 216 9.36 16.61 1.80
C TRP A 216 8.85 18.02 2.05
N SER A 217 7.99 18.22 3.08
CA SER A 217 7.43 19.55 3.37
C SER A 217 8.38 20.46 4.12
N GLU A 218 9.34 19.89 4.86
CA GLU A 218 10.34 20.61 5.63
C GLU A 218 11.75 20.09 5.25
N PRO A 219 12.24 20.39 4.03
CA PRO A 219 13.46 19.79 3.50
C PRO A 219 14.71 20.14 4.31
N GLU A 220 14.71 21.27 5.03
CA GLU A 220 15.82 21.72 5.90
C GLU A 220 15.82 21.04 7.28
N MET A 221 14.71 20.39 7.68
CA MET A 221 14.65 19.67 8.96
C MET A 221 15.49 18.40 8.88
N SER A 222 16.31 18.14 9.90
CA SER A 222 17.13 16.92 9.93
C SER A 222 16.27 15.65 10.05
N ILE A 223 16.79 14.53 9.58
CA ILE A 223 16.08 13.24 9.71
C ILE A 223 15.93 12.87 11.19
N GLU A 224 16.92 13.16 12.01
CA GLU A 224 16.90 12.93 13.46
C GLU A 224 15.78 13.72 14.15
N GLU A 225 15.55 14.96 13.75
CA GLU A 225 14.45 15.78 14.28
C GLU A 225 13.09 15.20 13.86
N ILE A 226 12.95 14.75 12.61
CA ILE A 226 11.72 14.10 12.13
C ILE A 226 11.46 12.81 12.91
N VAL A 227 12.46 11.95 13.07
CA VAL A 227 12.37 10.71 13.85
C VAL A 227 11.96 11.00 15.29
N SER A 228 12.55 12.02 15.92
CA SER A 228 12.18 12.45 17.27
C SER A 228 10.72 12.85 17.36
N GLN A 229 10.23 13.67 16.42
CA GLN A 229 8.83 14.10 16.39
C GLN A 229 7.87 12.93 16.18
N VAL A 230 8.19 12.01 15.26
CA VAL A 230 7.42 10.77 15.06
C VAL A 230 7.36 9.96 16.35
N THR A 231 8.52 9.76 16.99
CA THR A 231 8.64 8.98 18.23
C THR A 231 7.80 9.57 19.36
N GLU A 232 7.94 10.87 19.61
CA GLU A 232 7.18 11.57 20.65
C GLU A 232 5.67 11.48 20.41
N LYS A 233 5.26 11.70 19.16
CA LYS A 233 3.84 11.68 18.82
C LYS A 233 3.25 10.27 18.92
N VAL A 234 3.95 9.24 18.47
CA VAL A 234 3.50 7.85 18.60
C VAL A 234 3.42 7.43 20.07
N LYS A 235 4.39 7.78 20.92
CA LYS A 235 4.32 7.55 22.37
C LYS A 235 3.06 8.16 22.98
N PHE A 236 2.80 9.42 22.63
CA PHE A 236 1.59 10.10 23.08
C PHE A 236 0.29 9.37 22.68
N GLU A 237 0.21 8.92 21.42
CA GLU A 237 -0.99 8.20 20.94
C GLU A 237 -1.14 6.82 21.61
N ILE A 238 -0.04 6.12 21.88
CA ILE A 238 -0.07 4.87 22.64
C ILE A 238 -0.61 5.12 24.05
N GLU A 239 -0.07 6.11 24.78
CA GLU A 239 -0.50 6.44 26.14
C GLU A 239 -1.98 6.88 26.20
N ALA A 240 -2.42 7.67 25.22
CA ALA A 240 -3.79 8.17 25.14
C ALA A 240 -4.84 7.11 24.82
N ASN A 241 -4.45 5.95 24.29
CA ASN A 241 -5.35 4.89 23.82
C ASN A 241 -5.18 3.54 24.56
N GLN A 242 -4.47 3.52 25.69
CA GLN A 242 -4.32 2.33 26.55
C GLN A 242 -5.57 1.90 27.32
#